data_7331e73ada5ddcfd7df562f1075e619d
#
_entry.id   7331e73ada5ddcfd7df562f1075e619d
#
_cell.length_a   1.000
_cell.length_b   1.000
_cell.length_c   1.000
_cell.angle_alpha   90.00
_cell.angle_beta   90.00
_cell.angle_gamma   90.00
#
_symmetry.space_group_name_H-M   'P 1'
#
loop_
_entity.id
_entity.type
_entity.pdbx_description
1 polymer ?
#
loop_
_entity_poly.entity_id
_entity_poly.type
_entity_poly.pdbx_seq_one_letter_code
_entity_poly.pdbx_strand_id
1 'polypeptide(L)'
;FSERDWCAWCDISFPERTITSEKKYGKRVEVEVPTHVSGIMDFACGAVGTIITSFDTWASTVPRIEIHGSLGSLSVPDPNSFGGPVRIRLGHDPESKWREVPLSHTYTENWRSIGVADMAYALTNGRKNRASGELAYHVLDLMHAFHDASSSNAHVQIQSTCGRPAALPVGLREGQLV
;
A
#
# COMPACT_ATOMS: atom_id res chain seq x y z
N PHE A 1 -3.26 -0.50 14.65
CA PHE A 1 -4.51 -0.24 13.94
C PHE A 1 -5.44 -1.43 14.22
N SER A 2 -6.59 -1.23 14.84
CA SER A 2 -7.67 -2.21 14.86
C SER A 2 -8.70 -1.76 13.82
N GLU A 3 -9.11 -2.67 12.98
CA GLU A 3 -10.04 -2.43 11.88
C GLU A 3 -11.39 -3.03 12.25
N ARG A 4 -12.50 -2.45 11.78
CA ARG A 4 -13.82 -2.89 12.19
C ARG A 4 -14.48 -3.81 11.19
N ASP A 5 -14.61 -3.39 9.93
CA ASP A 5 -15.40 -4.12 8.95
C ASP A 5 -14.84 -3.96 7.53
N TRP A 6 -14.95 -5.01 6.73
CA TRP A 6 -14.48 -5.06 5.34
C TRP A 6 -15.62 -5.47 4.42
N CYS A 7 -15.77 -4.78 3.32
CA CYS A 7 -16.64 -5.16 2.22
C CYS A 7 -15.85 -5.12 0.91
N ALA A 8 -15.91 -6.18 0.12
CA ALA A 8 -15.12 -6.27 -1.09
C ALA A 8 -15.83 -7.02 -2.21
N TRP A 9 -15.33 -6.81 -3.43
CA TRP A 9 -15.66 -7.56 -4.63
C TRP A 9 -14.36 -8.06 -5.27
N CYS A 10 -14.29 -9.37 -5.53
CA CYS A 10 -13.17 -10.03 -6.19
C CYS A 10 -13.67 -10.77 -7.42
N ASP A 11 -13.02 -10.59 -8.57
CA ASP A 11 -13.45 -11.19 -9.83
C ASP A 11 -12.29 -11.56 -10.75
N ILE A 12 -12.57 -12.44 -11.73
CA ILE A 12 -11.70 -12.80 -12.84
C ILE A 12 -12.35 -12.29 -14.13
N SER A 13 -11.93 -11.11 -14.60
CA SER A 13 -12.53 -10.53 -15.81
C SER A 13 -12.14 -11.28 -17.08
N PHE A 14 -10.92 -11.88 -17.11
CA PHE A 14 -10.39 -12.61 -18.26
C PHE A 14 -9.92 -14.00 -17.81
N PRO A 15 -10.73 -15.05 -18.03
CA PRO A 15 -10.41 -16.43 -17.60
C PRO A 15 -9.15 -16.99 -18.27
N GLU A 16 -8.79 -16.49 -19.45
CA GLU A 16 -7.57 -16.85 -20.17
C GLU A 16 -6.79 -15.61 -20.54
N ARG A 17 -5.47 -15.67 -20.37
CA ARG A 17 -4.56 -14.59 -20.75
C ARG A 17 -3.40 -15.09 -21.59
N THR A 18 -2.91 -14.22 -22.48
CA THR A 18 -1.68 -14.44 -23.20
C THR A 18 -0.53 -13.73 -22.49
N ILE A 19 0.52 -14.46 -22.18
CA ILE A 19 1.71 -13.92 -21.52
C ILE A 19 2.46 -13.01 -22.49
N THR A 20 2.73 -11.79 -22.07
CA THR A 20 3.44 -10.76 -22.85
C THR A 20 4.90 -10.56 -22.40
N SER A 21 5.35 -11.23 -21.33
CA SER A 21 6.73 -11.15 -20.84
C SER A 21 7.66 -12.09 -21.64
N GLU A 22 8.93 -11.65 -21.81
CA GLU A 22 9.90 -12.29 -22.73
C GLU A 22 10.05 -13.82 -22.59
N LYS A 23 10.20 -14.33 -21.37
CA LYS A 23 10.48 -15.76 -21.14
C LYS A 23 9.38 -16.73 -21.57
N LYS A 24 8.13 -16.27 -21.59
CA LYS A 24 6.95 -17.11 -21.90
C LYS A 24 6.02 -16.44 -22.91
N TYR A 25 6.53 -15.49 -23.68
CA TYR A 25 5.76 -14.71 -24.64
C TYR A 25 4.89 -15.58 -25.55
N GLY A 26 3.64 -15.18 -25.72
CA GLY A 26 2.66 -15.85 -26.59
C GLY A 26 2.03 -17.11 -26.01
N LYS A 27 2.44 -17.61 -24.84
CA LYS A 27 1.78 -18.73 -24.19
C LYS A 27 0.45 -18.28 -23.57
N ARG A 28 -0.58 -19.08 -23.75
CA ARG A 28 -1.85 -18.92 -23.05
C ARG A 28 -1.76 -19.53 -21.67
N VAL A 29 -2.39 -18.89 -20.72
CA VAL A 29 -2.50 -19.32 -19.33
C VAL A 29 -3.93 -19.14 -18.84
N GLU A 30 -4.45 -20.16 -18.20
CA GLU A 30 -5.70 -20.11 -17.48
C GLU A 30 -5.52 -19.30 -16.19
N VAL A 31 -6.50 -18.46 -15.87
CA VAL A 31 -6.45 -17.57 -14.71
C VAL A 31 -7.25 -18.21 -13.58
N GLU A 32 -6.56 -18.58 -12.51
CA GLU A 32 -7.12 -19.33 -11.39
C GLU A 32 -7.35 -18.45 -10.12
N VAL A 33 -6.96 -17.17 -10.18
CA VAL A 33 -7.07 -16.25 -9.04
C VAL A 33 -7.75 -14.96 -9.46
N PRO A 34 -8.50 -14.29 -8.56
CA PRO A 34 -9.08 -12.99 -8.85
C PRO A 34 -8.03 -11.99 -9.32
N THR A 35 -8.33 -11.32 -10.43
CA THR A 35 -7.47 -10.33 -11.06
C THR A 35 -7.95 -8.90 -10.84
N HIS A 36 -9.16 -8.74 -10.36
CA HIS A 36 -9.73 -7.47 -9.91
C HIS A 36 -10.22 -7.60 -8.48
N VAL A 37 -9.75 -6.72 -7.60
CA VAL A 37 -10.19 -6.62 -6.21
C VAL A 37 -10.52 -5.15 -5.92
N SER A 38 -11.71 -4.90 -5.42
CA SER A 38 -12.12 -3.59 -4.93
C SER A 38 -12.80 -3.74 -3.58
N GLY A 39 -12.56 -2.80 -2.67
CA GLY A 39 -13.18 -2.89 -1.36
C GLY A 39 -13.05 -1.63 -0.51
N ILE A 40 -13.79 -1.64 0.58
CA ILE A 40 -13.84 -0.57 1.57
C ILE A 40 -13.31 -1.13 2.90
N MET A 41 -12.50 -0.31 3.58
CA MET A 41 -11.88 -0.59 4.87
C MET A 41 -12.39 0.44 5.88
N ASP A 42 -12.99 -0.01 6.96
CA ASP A 42 -13.34 0.84 8.10
C ASP A 42 -12.33 0.67 9.23
N PHE A 43 -11.64 1.73 9.56
CA PHE A 43 -10.59 1.74 10.57
C PHE A 43 -11.15 2.12 11.95
N ALA A 44 -10.66 1.50 13.01
CA ALA A 44 -11.08 1.80 14.37
C ALA A 44 -10.91 3.27 14.81
N CYS A 45 -10.06 4.03 14.13
CA CYS A 45 -9.92 5.47 14.33
C CYS A 45 -11.01 6.31 13.64
N GLY A 46 -11.94 5.67 12.91
CA GLY A 46 -13.01 6.33 12.16
C GLY A 46 -12.62 6.76 10.76
N ALA A 47 -11.42 6.46 10.29
CA ALA A 47 -11.06 6.66 8.90
C ALA A 47 -11.69 5.57 8.02
N VAL A 48 -12.02 5.93 6.79
CA VAL A 48 -12.52 4.98 5.78
C VAL A 48 -11.54 4.98 4.60
N GLY A 49 -11.11 3.80 4.20
CA GLY A 49 -10.26 3.60 3.04
C GLY A 49 -11.00 2.88 1.92
N THR A 50 -10.65 3.20 0.69
CA THR A 50 -11.07 2.45 -0.49
C THR A 50 -9.84 1.95 -1.22
N ILE A 51 -9.84 0.69 -1.62
CA ILE A 51 -8.78 0.09 -2.40
C ILE A 51 -9.32 -0.47 -3.70
N ILE A 52 -8.55 -0.30 -4.77
CA ILE A 52 -8.77 -0.97 -6.05
C ILE A 52 -7.42 -1.52 -6.51
N THR A 53 -7.35 -2.82 -6.71
CA THR A 53 -6.20 -3.47 -7.34
C THR A 53 -6.69 -4.28 -8.54
N SER A 54 -6.09 -4.06 -9.71
CA SER A 54 -6.58 -4.70 -10.93
C SER A 54 -5.46 -4.96 -11.92
N PHE A 55 -5.43 -6.18 -12.46
CA PHE A 55 -4.68 -6.53 -13.66
C PHE A 55 -5.50 -6.40 -14.94
N ASP A 56 -6.77 -6.01 -14.83
CA ASP A 56 -7.74 -5.99 -15.92
C ASP A 56 -7.91 -4.59 -16.51
N THR A 57 -7.25 -3.59 -15.94
CA THR A 57 -7.31 -2.19 -16.35
C THR A 57 -6.13 -1.83 -17.24
N TRP A 58 -6.40 -1.41 -18.47
CA TRP A 58 -5.37 -1.02 -19.43
C TRP A 58 -4.69 0.29 -19.10
N ALA A 59 -5.44 1.24 -18.53
CA ALA A 59 -4.94 2.53 -18.09
C ALA A 59 -5.82 3.11 -16.98
N SER A 60 -5.24 3.92 -16.12
CA SER A 60 -5.96 4.61 -15.05
C SER A 60 -5.40 6.02 -14.86
N THR A 61 -6.29 6.98 -14.63
CA THR A 61 -5.95 8.35 -14.22
C THR A 61 -6.17 8.57 -12.72
N VAL A 62 -6.62 7.53 -12.01
CA VAL A 62 -6.80 7.59 -10.55
C VAL A 62 -5.42 7.67 -9.88
N PRO A 63 -5.20 8.61 -8.96
CA PRO A 63 -3.97 8.68 -8.19
C PRO A 63 -3.68 7.37 -7.48
N ARG A 64 -2.40 7.04 -7.34
CA ARG A 64 -1.99 5.79 -6.66
C ARG A 64 -2.46 5.75 -5.22
N ILE A 65 -2.24 6.83 -4.48
CA ILE A 65 -2.68 6.97 -3.10
C ILE A 65 -3.06 8.44 -2.89
N GLU A 66 -4.27 8.67 -2.39
CA GLU A 66 -4.68 9.97 -1.85
C GLU A 66 -5.21 9.79 -0.43
N ILE A 67 -4.93 10.76 0.41
CA ILE A 67 -5.40 10.80 1.79
C ILE A 67 -6.12 12.14 1.98
N HIS A 68 -7.40 12.07 2.34
CA HIS A 68 -8.24 13.23 2.58
C HIS A 68 -8.52 13.37 4.07
N GLY A 69 -8.25 14.54 4.61
CA GLY A 69 -8.51 14.86 6.01
C GLY A 69 -9.19 16.23 6.16
N SER A 70 -9.57 16.56 7.37
CA SER A 70 -10.26 17.84 7.69
C SER A 70 -9.42 19.08 7.37
N LEU A 71 -8.11 18.97 7.35
CA LEU A 71 -7.20 20.11 7.10
C LEU A 71 -6.75 20.20 5.62
N GLY A 72 -6.96 19.14 4.82
CA GLY A 72 -6.53 19.12 3.43
C GLY A 72 -6.34 17.72 2.90
N SER A 73 -5.69 17.62 1.75
CA SER A 73 -5.43 16.37 1.05
C SER A 73 -3.95 16.17 0.79
N LEU A 74 -3.51 14.92 0.84
CA LEU A 74 -2.18 14.46 0.46
C LEU A 74 -2.28 13.60 -0.80
N SER A 75 -1.42 13.84 -1.77
CA SER A 75 -1.17 12.93 -2.88
C SER A 75 0.18 12.27 -2.67
N VAL A 76 0.17 10.94 -2.59
CA VAL A 76 1.36 10.13 -2.33
C VAL A 76 1.74 9.41 -3.61
N PRO A 77 3.02 9.46 -4.04
CA PRO A 77 3.47 8.78 -5.25
C PRO A 77 3.43 7.25 -5.09
N ASP A 78 3.72 6.54 -6.18
CA ASP A 78 3.82 5.08 -6.15
C ASP A 78 4.92 4.65 -5.17
N PRO A 79 4.59 3.95 -4.08
CA PRO A 79 5.58 3.53 -3.07
C PRO A 79 6.59 2.53 -3.64
N ASN A 80 6.30 1.93 -4.78
CA ASN A 80 7.22 1.03 -5.47
C ASN A 80 8.46 1.74 -6.04
N SER A 81 8.41 3.06 -6.19
CA SER A 81 9.53 3.88 -6.68
C SER A 81 10.41 4.48 -5.59
N PHE A 82 10.02 4.36 -4.32
CA PHE A 82 10.69 4.91 -3.12
C PHE A 82 10.77 6.44 -3.05
N GLY A 83 10.63 7.14 -4.13
CA GLY A 83 10.68 8.59 -4.24
C GLY A 83 9.44 9.15 -4.94
N GLY A 84 9.63 10.30 -5.51
CA GLY A 84 8.60 11.04 -6.22
C GLY A 84 7.96 12.11 -5.33
N PRO A 85 7.19 13.03 -5.92
CA PRO A 85 6.65 14.16 -5.19
C PRO A 85 5.50 13.74 -4.29
N VAL A 86 5.67 13.88 -2.98
CA VAL A 86 4.54 13.96 -2.05
C VAL A 86 3.97 15.36 -2.16
N ARG A 87 2.67 15.50 -2.36
CA ARG A 87 2.01 16.79 -2.53
C ARG A 87 0.93 16.98 -1.48
N ILE A 88 0.77 18.22 -1.03
CA ILE A 88 -0.29 18.64 -0.11
C ILE A 88 -1.09 19.78 -0.70
N ARG A 89 -2.41 19.76 -0.47
CA ARG A 89 -3.32 20.87 -0.70
C ARG A 89 -4.10 21.14 0.58
N LEU A 90 -4.08 22.39 1.08
CA LEU A 90 -4.81 22.78 2.28
C LEU A 90 -6.29 23.00 1.97
N GLY A 91 -7.18 22.55 2.86
CA GLY A 91 -8.62 22.55 2.64
C GLY A 91 -9.32 23.86 2.93
N HIS A 92 -8.74 24.69 3.81
CA HIS A 92 -9.39 25.93 4.26
C HIS A 92 -9.12 27.16 3.38
N ASP A 93 -8.26 27.01 2.38
CA ASP A 93 -7.92 28.09 1.46
C ASP A 93 -8.44 27.76 0.06
N PRO A 94 -9.48 28.43 -0.45
CA PRO A 94 -10.01 28.19 -1.79
C PRO A 94 -8.98 28.39 -2.90
N GLU A 95 -7.99 29.28 -2.69
CA GLU A 95 -6.91 29.57 -3.62
C GLU A 95 -5.73 28.58 -3.47
N SER A 96 -5.79 27.68 -2.50
CA SER A 96 -4.76 26.68 -2.26
C SER A 96 -4.54 25.83 -3.50
N LYS A 97 -3.26 25.66 -3.85
CA LYS A 97 -2.81 24.78 -4.93
C LYS A 97 -2.03 23.61 -4.34
N TRP A 98 -1.93 22.54 -5.08
CA TRP A 98 -1.03 21.46 -4.76
C TRP A 98 0.41 21.97 -4.69
N ARG A 99 1.08 21.72 -3.58
CA ARG A 99 2.51 22.04 -3.38
C ARG A 99 3.27 20.80 -2.96
N GLU A 100 4.50 20.69 -3.38
CA GLU A 100 5.37 19.59 -2.99
C GLU A 100 5.83 19.72 -1.53
N VAL A 101 5.92 18.59 -0.86
CA VAL A 101 6.48 18.47 0.49
C VAL A 101 7.89 17.92 0.34
N PRO A 102 8.92 18.57 0.90
CA PRO A 102 10.28 18.05 0.85
C PRO A 102 10.38 16.66 1.45
N LEU A 103 11.11 15.76 0.80
CA LEU A 103 11.38 14.44 1.33
C LEU A 103 12.34 14.54 2.53
N SER A 104 12.14 13.69 3.52
CA SER A 104 12.87 13.73 4.77
C SER A 104 14.22 12.99 4.76
N HIS A 105 14.49 12.26 3.68
CA HIS A 105 15.71 11.44 3.52
C HIS A 105 16.08 11.28 2.04
N THR A 106 17.25 10.71 1.76
CA THR A 106 17.81 10.55 0.42
C THR A 106 17.46 9.22 -0.27
N TYR A 107 16.73 8.34 0.40
CA TYR A 107 16.30 7.05 -0.17
C TYR A 107 15.13 7.25 -1.16
N THR A 108 15.42 7.82 -2.32
CA THR A 108 14.42 8.25 -3.30
C THR A 108 14.43 7.43 -4.59
N GLU A 109 15.40 6.51 -4.72
CA GLU A 109 15.52 5.61 -5.87
C GLU A 109 15.15 4.17 -5.50
N ASN A 110 15.53 3.20 -6.30
CA ASN A 110 15.21 1.79 -6.05
C ASN A 110 16.06 1.20 -4.92
N TRP A 111 15.60 1.35 -3.70
CA TRP A 111 16.25 0.87 -2.47
C TRP A 111 15.63 -0.41 -1.91
N ARG A 112 15.35 -1.40 -2.74
CA ARG A 112 14.69 -2.64 -2.31
C ARG A 112 15.44 -3.41 -1.21
N SER A 113 16.74 -3.25 -1.11
CA SER A 113 17.56 -3.86 -0.05
C SER A 113 17.48 -3.16 1.30
N ILE A 114 16.85 -1.97 1.39
CA ILE A 114 16.77 -1.19 2.64
C ILE A 114 16.09 -1.97 3.78
N GLY A 115 15.12 -2.81 3.47
CA GLY A 115 14.45 -3.65 4.48
C GLY A 115 15.38 -4.68 5.09
N VAL A 116 16.28 -5.28 4.31
CA VAL A 116 17.29 -6.23 4.79
C VAL A 116 18.33 -5.50 5.64
N ALA A 117 18.78 -4.33 5.20
CA ALA A 117 19.70 -3.50 5.95
C ALA A 117 19.07 -3.05 7.29
N ASP A 118 17.80 -2.61 7.30
CA ASP A 118 17.09 -2.25 8.53
C ASP A 118 16.99 -3.44 9.51
N MET A 119 16.78 -4.66 8.99
CA MET A 119 16.77 -5.88 9.81
C MET A 119 18.15 -6.12 10.46
N ALA A 120 19.23 -5.98 9.70
CA ALA A 120 20.59 -6.14 10.25
C ALA A 120 20.88 -5.13 11.35
N TYR A 121 20.56 -3.85 11.14
CA TYR A 121 20.68 -2.80 12.16
C TYR A 121 19.78 -3.06 13.37
N ALA A 122 18.57 -3.56 13.15
CA ALA A 122 17.67 -3.89 14.24
C ALA A 122 18.23 -4.99 15.15
N LEU A 123 18.78 -6.04 14.56
CA LEU A 123 19.41 -7.14 15.30
C LEU A 123 20.61 -6.67 16.12
N THR A 124 21.49 -5.82 15.55
CA THR A 124 22.67 -5.32 16.25
C THR A 124 22.35 -4.32 17.35
N ASN A 125 21.26 -3.58 17.23
CA ASN A 125 20.85 -2.55 18.18
C ASN A 125 19.71 -2.98 19.12
N GLY A 126 19.27 -4.24 19.10
CA GLY A 126 18.24 -4.75 19.98
C GLY A 126 16.88 -4.10 19.80
N ARG A 127 16.56 -3.58 18.62
CA ARG A 127 15.25 -2.98 18.29
C ARG A 127 14.42 -3.86 17.34
N LYS A 128 13.14 -3.58 17.20
CA LYS A 128 12.32 -4.20 16.15
C LYS A 128 12.68 -3.59 14.78
N ASN A 129 12.74 -4.43 13.75
CA ASN A 129 12.84 -3.97 12.37
C ASN A 129 11.49 -3.42 11.89
N ARG A 130 11.53 -2.47 10.97
CA ARG A 130 10.34 -1.76 10.49
C ARG A 130 9.41 -2.65 9.67
N ALA A 131 9.95 -3.40 8.72
CA ALA A 131 9.20 -4.41 7.97
C ALA A 131 9.21 -5.74 8.74
N SER A 132 8.45 -5.80 9.82
CA SER A 132 8.40 -6.96 10.71
C SER A 132 7.48 -8.06 10.21
N GLY A 133 7.66 -9.29 10.72
CA GLY A 133 6.76 -10.40 10.47
C GLY A 133 5.34 -10.15 10.99
N GLU A 134 5.20 -9.41 12.11
CA GLU A 134 3.89 -8.99 12.63
C GLU A 134 3.14 -8.10 11.62
N LEU A 135 3.83 -7.13 11.03
CA LEU A 135 3.27 -6.27 9.98
C LEU A 135 2.92 -7.06 8.72
N ALA A 136 3.82 -7.96 8.29
CA ALA A 136 3.59 -8.79 7.12
C ALA A 136 2.39 -9.73 7.31
N TYR A 137 2.25 -10.33 8.49
CA TYR A 137 1.10 -11.15 8.83
C TYR A 137 -0.20 -10.36 8.82
N HIS A 138 -0.20 -9.17 9.43
CA HIS A 138 -1.38 -8.30 9.43
C HIS A 138 -1.80 -7.89 8.00
N VAL A 139 -0.85 -7.51 7.16
CA VAL A 139 -1.12 -7.19 5.75
C VAL A 139 -1.68 -8.41 4.99
N LEU A 140 -1.16 -9.60 5.24
CA LEU A 140 -1.68 -10.83 4.64
C LEU A 140 -3.11 -11.12 5.09
N ASP A 141 -3.41 -10.96 6.37
CA ASP A 141 -4.77 -11.12 6.93
C ASP A 141 -5.75 -10.15 6.24
N LEU A 142 -5.35 -8.88 6.07
CA LEU A 142 -6.11 -7.89 5.31
C LEU A 142 -6.36 -8.32 3.86
N MET A 143 -5.35 -8.84 3.18
CA MET A 143 -5.49 -9.30 1.80
C MET A 143 -6.49 -10.47 1.69
N HIS A 144 -6.45 -11.41 2.62
CA HIS A 144 -7.41 -12.52 2.66
C HIS A 144 -8.82 -12.06 2.99
N ALA A 145 -8.97 -11.08 3.87
CA ALA A 145 -10.28 -10.55 4.24
C ALA A 145 -11.07 -9.96 3.05
N PHE A 146 -10.41 -9.43 2.03
CA PHE A 146 -11.10 -9.03 0.79
C PHE A 146 -11.74 -10.23 0.08
N HIS A 147 -11.02 -11.34 0.00
CA HIS A 147 -11.55 -12.58 -0.60
C HIS A 147 -12.70 -13.15 0.22
N ASP A 148 -12.55 -13.17 1.55
CA ASP A 148 -13.57 -13.68 2.46
C ASP A 148 -14.83 -12.81 2.43
N ALA A 149 -14.69 -11.48 2.42
CA ALA A 149 -15.80 -10.55 2.30
C ALA A 149 -16.55 -10.71 0.96
N SER A 150 -15.81 -10.87 -0.13
CA SER A 150 -16.38 -11.08 -1.46
C SER A 150 -17.14 -12.41 -1.55
N SER A 151 -16.55 -13.49 -1.03
CA SER A 151 -17.16 -14.83 -1.12
C SER A 151 -18.35 -15.01 -0.19
N SER A 152 -18.32 -14.39 0.99
CA SER A 152 -19.44 -14.43 1.94
C SER A 152 -20.51 -13.39 1.68
N ASN A 153 -20.23 -12.40 0.82
CA ASN A 153 -21.07 -11.21 0.59
C ASN A 153 -21.45 -10.52 1.91
N ALA A 154 -20.47 -10.41 2.80
CA ALA A 154 -20.64 -9.88 4.16
C ALA A 154 -19.43 -9.07 4.57
N HIS A 155 -19.59 -8.25 5.61
CA HIS A 155 -18.48 -7.58 6.26
C HIS A 155 -17.64 -8.59 7.04
N VAL A 156 -16.33 -8.52 6.91
CA VAL A 156 -15.37 -9.36 7.62
C VAL A 156 -14.60 -8.52 8.63
N GLN A 157 -14.53 -9.00 9.86
CA GLN A 157 -13.78 -8.35 10.92
C GLN A 157 -12.37 -8.92 10.99
N ILE A 158 -11.36 -8.03 10.94
CA ILE A 158 -9.96 -8.41 11.05
C ILE A 158 -9.62 -8.76 12.50
N GLN A 159 -8.93 -9.88 12.69
CA GLN A 159 -8.54 -10.38 14.01
C GLN A 159 -7.10 -9.99 14.37
N SER A 160 -6.23 -9.87 13.37
CA SER A 160 -4.85 -9.47 13.58
C SER A 160 -4.70 -8.00 13.90
N THR A 161 -3.66 -7.66 14.63
CA THR A 161 -3.27 -6.28 14.91
C THR A 161 -1.76 -6.14 14.77
N CYS A 162 -1.29 -4.97 14.43
CA CYS A 162 0.13 -4.66 14.46
C CYS A 162 0.40 -3.24 14.99
N GLY A 163 1.54 -3.07 15.65
CA GLY A 163 2.02 -1.75 16.01
C GLY A 163 2.53 -0.99 14.77
N ARG A 164 2.28 0.31 14.70
CA ARG A 164 2.87 1.15 13.66
C ARG A 164 4.39 1.13 13.80
N PRO A 165 5.16 0.77 12.76
CA PRO A 165 6.61 0.86 12.81
C PRO A 165 7.07 2.31 12.89
N ALA A 166 8.20 2.53 13.57
CA ALA A 166 8.82 3.85 13.62
C ALA A 166 9.22 4.31 12.20
N ALA A 167 8.95 5.57 11.87
CA ALA A 167 9.44 6.15 10.63
C ALA A 167 10.97 6.14 10.59
N LEU A 168 11.55 6.20 9.39
CA LEU A 168 12.97 6.49 9.25
C LEU A 168 13.24 7.90 9.80
N PRO A 169 14.32 8.11 10.54
CA PRO A 169 14.70 9.43 11.03
C PRO A 169 14.91 10.43 9.90
N VAL A 170 14.58 11.68 10.18
CA VAL A 170 14.79 12.79 9.25
C VAL A 170 16.29 13.02 9.03
N GLY A 171 16.67 13.31 7.80
CA GLY A 171 18.03 13.72 7.45
C GLY A 171 19.03 12.56 7.30
N LEU A 172 18.56 11.32 7.24
CA LEU A 172 19.43 10.19 6.93
C LEU A 172 20.08 10.37 5.56
N ARG A 173 21.39 10.16 5.52
CA ARG A 173 22.15 10.09 4.26
C ARG A 173 22.11 8.69 3.69
N GLU A 174 22.42 8.57 2.42
CA GLU A 174 22.58 7.29 1.75
C GLU A 174 23.55 6.38 2.51
N GLY A 175 23.17 5.12 2.70
CA GLY A 175 23.95 4.16 3.49
C GLY A 175 23.83 4.28 5.02
N GLN A 176 23.10 5.27 5.53
CA GLN A 176 22.84 5.40 6.98
C GLN A 176 21.48 4.82 7.35
N LEU A 177 21.47 3.88 8.29
CA LEU A 177 20.30 3.37 8.99
C LEU A 177 20.57 3.36 10.50
N VAL A 178 19.54 3.58 11.30
CA VAL A 178 19.60 3.61 12.78
C VAL A 178 18.51 2.70 13.36
#